data_a9a5ff90f8415fdfeff5319244d484be
#
_entry.id   a9a5ff90f8415fdfeff5319244d484be
#
_cell.length_a   1.000
_cell.length_b   1.000
_cell.length_c   1.000
_cell.angle_alpha   90.00
_cell.angle_beta   90.00
_cell.angle_gamma   90.00
#
_symmetry.space_group_name_H-M   'P 1'
#
loop_
_entity.id
_entity.type
_entity.pdbx_description
1 polymer ?
#
loop_
_entity_poly.entity_id
_entity_poly.type
_entity_poly.pdbx_seq_one_letter_code
_entity_poly.pdbx_strand_id
1 'polypeptide(L)'
;MKYLFIALVSLLLSEYAFADSLGPVELRSIKVAPNTYFVQGFPEIGSSKNQNFISNAGFVITPKGVVVVDALGSPAMAQKLVHEINKLTTHKIVAVIVTHYHADHIYGLQVFKKLGAKIYAQELGKDYLNSDTARQRLEASKIDFAPWINQETVLTPADYWIQSEGKIKIGGGNFFISKVGPAHTAEDLMVYVPSEDVLFVGDLVFKGRIPFVGNADSKGWLVSLDKISALKPKIIIPGHGAYSPDPVHDIEFTKGYLIYLRDSMGDAARNMDSFDDVYAKTDWSEYEGMPLFRSANRMNAYNVYLSIQSE
;
A
#
# COMPACT_ATOMS: atom_id res chain seq x y z
N MET A 1 3.17 -7.67 49.44
CA MET A 1 3.24 -6.36 48.72
C MET A 1 4.57 -6.13 47.98
N LYS A 2 5.74 -6.47 48.47
CA LYS A 2 7.03 -6.25 47.74
C LYS A 2 7.16 -6.99 46.41
N TYR A 3 6.62 -8.20 46.29
CA TYR A 3 6.72 -8.99 45.05
C TYR A 3 5.78 -8.50 43.93
N LEU A 4 4.65 -7.86 44.26
CA LEU A 4 3.73 -7.33 43.28
C LEU A 4 4.31 -6.06 42.61
N PHE A 5 5.12 -5.29 43.34
CA PHE A 5 5.74 -4.07 42.81
C PHE A 5 6.89 -4.38 41.85
N ILE A 6 7.65 -5.45 42.11
CA ILE A 6 8.77 -5.91 41.26
C ILE A 6 8.23 -6.48 39.95
N ALA A 7 7.10 -7.21 39.95
CA ALA A 7 6.48 -7.73 38.73
C ALA A 7 5.92 -6.62 37.85
N LEU A 8 5.33 -5.58 38.46
CA LEU A 8 4.79 -4.44 37.69
C LEU A 8 5.88 -3.58 37.03
N VAL A 9 6.99 -3.35 37.76
CA VAL A 9 8.15 -2.61 37.23
C VAL A 9 8.86 -3.39 36.14
N SER A 10 8.99 -4.72 36.25
CA SER A 10 9.60 -5.54 35.22
C SER A 10 8.72 -5.62 33.95
N LEU A 11 7.38 -5.59 34.07
CA LEU A 11 6.48 -5.54 32.92
C LEU A 11 6.59 -4.19 32.19
N LEU A 12 6.61 -3.08 32.93
CA LEU A 12 6.77 -1.75 32.36
C LEU A 12 8.13 -1.56 31.67
N LEU A 13 9.21 -2.07 32.27
CA LEU A 13 10.53 -2.01 31.66
C LEU A 13 10.64 -2.90 30.41
N SER A 14 9.93 -4.03 30.35
CA SER A 14 9.91 -4.87 29.15
C SER A 14 9.12 -4.25 28.00
N GLU A 15 8.04 -3.53 28.29
CA GLU A 15 7.29 -2.78 27.26
C GLU A 15 8.09 -1.58 26.73
N TYR A 16 8.80 -0.84 27.60
CA TYR A 16 9.67 0.26 27.18
C TYR A 16 10.86 -0.25 26.34
N ALA A 17 11.52 -1.32 26.74
CA ALA A 17 12.63 -1.91 25.99
C ALA A 17 12.18 -2.46 24.62
N PHE A 18 10.96 -3.00 24.53
CA PHE A 18 10.40 -3.48 23.27
C PHE A 18 10.03 -2.33 22.33
N ALA A 19 9.44 -1.26 22.86
CA ALA A 19 9.11 -0.05 22.07
C ALA A 19 10.38 0.61 21.47
N ASP A 20 11.47 0.71 22.25
CA ASP A 20 12.76 1.21 21.78
C ASP A 20 13.38 0.35 20.66
N SER A 21 13.16 -0.96 20.69
CA SER A 21 13.69 -1.88 19.68
C SER A 21 13.01 -1.74 18.30
N LEU A 22 11.81 -1.14 18.24
CA LEU A 22 11.07 -0.93 17.00
C LEU A 22 11.39 0.40 16.31
N GLY A 23 12.23 1.24 16.90
CA GLY A 23 12.68 2.51 16.32
C GLY A 23 11.74 3.68 16.58
N PRO A 24 12.17 4.90 16.17
CA PRO A 24 11.56 6.16 16.61
C PRO A 24 10.26 6.55 15.91
N VAL A 25 9.93 5.96 14.75
CA VAL A 25 8.73 6.34 14.00
C VAL A 25 7.49 5.92 14.76
N GLU A 26 6.65 6.88 15.13
CA GLU A 26 5.34 6.59 15.72
C GLU A 26 4.34 6.17 14.64
N LEU A 27 3.49 5.21 14.98
CA LEU A 27 2.38 4.77 14.18
C LEU A 27 1.11 4.92 15.00
N ARG A 28 0.11 5.57 14.45
CA ARG A 28 -1.18 5.78 15.10
C ARG A 28 -2.30 5.36 14.15
N SER A 29 -3.24 4.59 14.68
CA SER A 29 -4.43 4.21 13.93
C SER A 29 -5.45 5.34 13.91
N ILE A 30 -6.03 5.58 12.74
CA ILE A 30 -7.10 6.56 12.50
C ILE A 30 -8.38 5.77 12.23
N LYS A 31 -9.43 6.05 13.00
CA LYS A 31 -10.75 5.46 12.80
C LYS A 31 -11.46 6.14 11.65
N VAL A 32 -11.93 5.38 10.66
CA VAL A 32 -12.65 5.90 9.49
C VAL A 32 -14.11 5.46 9.43
N ALA A 33 -14.44 4.33 10.07
CA ALA A 33 -15.79 3.81 10.21
C ALA A 33 -15.93 3.04 11.54
N PRO A 34 -17.11 2.56 11.94
CA PRO A 34 -17.32 1.95 13.26
C PRO A 34 -16.29 0.88 13.66
N ASN A 35 -15.86 0.03 12.72
CA ASN A 35 -14.88 -1.04 12.95
C ASN A 35 -13.70 -1.00 11.98
N THR A 36 -13.61 0.02 11.12
CA THR A 36 -12.52 0.17 10.14
C THR A 36 -11.58 1.28 10.53
N TYR A 37 -10.30 0.98 10.47
CA TYR A 37 -9.18 1.84 10.83
C TYR A 37 -8.09 1.77 9.75
N PHE A 38 -7.24 2.79 9.69
CA PHE A 38 -6.03 2.74 8.89
C PHE A 38 -4.88 3.48 9.59
N VAL A 39 -3.67 3.26 9.11
CA VAL A 39 -2.47 4.00 9.47
C VAL A 39 -1.95 4.69 8.22
N GLN A 40 -1.51 5.94 8.34
CA GLN A 40 -1.08 6.76 7.23
C GLN A 40 0.44 6.86 7.19
N GLY A 41 1.03 6.39 6.09
CA GLY A 41 2.45 6.54 5.80
C GLY A 41 2.83 7.99 5.45
N PHE A 42 4.14 8.27 5.52
CA PHE A 42 4.68 9.59 5.17
C PHE A 42 4.63 9.83 3.65
N PRO A 43 4.33 11.05 3.20
CA PRO A 43 4.36 11.41 1.78
C PRO A 43 5.82 11.69 1.33
N GLU A 44 6.72 10.73 1.59
CA GLU A 44 8.16 10.80 1.37
C GLU A 44 8.65 9.59 0.59
N ILE A 45 9.91 9.65 0.13
CA ILE A 45 10.63 8.46 -0.35
C ILE A 45 10.97 7.58 0.85
N GLY A 46 10.91 6.26 0.69
CA GLY A 46 11.34 5.30 1.68
C GLY A 46 12.80 5.50 2.08
N SER A 47 13.09 5.39 3.37
CA SER A 47 14.42 5.56 3.94
C SER A 47 14.54 4.82 5.28
N SER A 48 15.77 4.62 5.75
CA SER A 48 16.00 4.13 7.11
C SER A 48 15.46 5.10 8.17
N LYS A 49 15.45 6.41 7.91
CA LYS A 49 14.95 7.45 8.83
C LYS A 49 13.44 7.32 9.08
N ASN A 50 12.65 7.07 8.04
CA ASN A 50 11.21 6.88 8.15
C ASN A 50 10.81 5.41 8.29
N GLN A 51 11.77 4.50 8.49
CA GLN A 51 11.57 3.06 8.65
C GLN A 51 10.81 2.42 7.46
N ASN A 52 10.90 3.03 6.27
CA ASN A 52 10.12 2.71 5.08
C ASN A 52 8.60 2.75 5.34
N PHE A 53 8.14 3.64 6.24
CA PHE A 53 6.73 3.88 6.51
C PHE A 53 6.19 4.95 5.55
N ILE A 54 5.98 4.57 4.31
CA ILE A 54 5.54 5.47 3.23
C ILE A 54 4.17 5.10 2.65
N SER A 55 3.72 3.85 2.86
CA SER A 55 2.41 3.35 2.45
C SER A 55 1.44 3.30 3.62
N ASN A 56 0.17 3.22 3.30
CA ASN A 56 -0.89 2.95 4.25
C ASN A 56 -1.06 1.44 4.48
N ALA A 57 -1.61 1.09 5.61
CA ALA A 57 -2.24 -0.20 5.86
C ALA A 57 -3.54 0.03 6.62
N GLY A 58 -4.52 -0.84 6.45
CA GLY A 58 -5.75 -0.72 7.19
C GLY A 58 -6.13 -2.00 7.91
N PHE A 59 -7.15 -1.92 8.76
CA PHE A 59 -7.71 -3.10 9.40
C PHE A 59 -9.17 -2.94 9.74
N VAL A 60 -9.86 -4.07 9.75
CA VAL A 60 -11.29 -4.18 10.11
C VAL A 60 -11.43 -5.12 11.30
N ILE A 61 -12.03 -4.63 12.39
CA ILE A 61 -12.38 -5.45 13.54
C ILE A 61 -13.67 -6.17 13.21
N THR A 62 -13.61 -7.50 13.10
CA THR A 62 -14.74 -8.34 12.76
C THR A 62 -15.21 -9.15 13.98
N PRO A 63 -16.39 -9.78 13.95
CA PRO A 63 -16.92 -10.53 15.11
C PRO A 63 -16.02 -11.66 15.62
N LYS A 64 -15.10 -12.20 14.81
CA LYS A 64 -14.26 -13.35 15.15
C LYS A 64 -12.77 -13.14 14.89
N GLY A 65 -12.34 -11.89 14.72
CA GLY A 65 -10.93 -11.58 14.48
C GLY A 65 -10.73 -10.24 13.81
N VAL A 66 -9.48 -9.89 13.54
CA VAL A 66 -9.10 -8.70 12.80
C VAL A 66 -8.60 -9.11 11.42
N VAL A 67 -9.08 -8.42 10.39
CA VAL A 67 -8.59 -8.55 9.02
C VAL A 67 -7.80 -7.29 8.68
N VAL A 68 -6.54 -7.47 8.32
CA VAL A 68 -5.63 -6.39 7.93
C VAL A 68 -5.62 -6.28 6.40
N VAL A 69 -5.47 -5.08 5.86
CA VAL A 69 -5.24 -4.82 4.43
C VAL A 69 -3.89 -4.15 4.30
N ASP A 70 -2.98 -4.81 3.61
CA ASP A 70 -1.55 -4.52 3.47
C ASP A 70 -0.75 -4.61 4.78
N ALA A 71 0.57 -4.72 4.68
CA ALA A 71 1.43 -5.08 5.80
C ALA A 71 2.55 -4.09 6.08
N LEU A 72 2.55 -2.94 5.41
CA LEU A 72 3.59 -1.91 5.51
C LEU A 72 4.97 -2.35 4.98
N GLY A 73 5.89 -1.39 4.93
CA GLY A 73 7.18 -1.47 4.25
C GLY A 73 8.32 -2.06 5.08
N SER A 74 8.08 -2.48 6.32
CA SER A 74 9.09 -3.15 7.13
C SER A 74 8.50 -4.01 8.24
N PRO A 75 9.22 -5.07 8.70
CA PRO A 75 8.79 -5.86 9.85
C PRO A 75 8.58 -5.04 11.12
N ALA A 76 9.41 -4.01 11.37
CA ALA A 76 9.27 -3.14 12.53
C ALA A 76 7.94 -2.35 12.49
N MET A 77 7.55 -1.81 11.32
CA MET A 77 6.28 -1.10 11.17
C MET A 77 5.08 -2.04 11.29
N ALA A 78 5.17 -3.26 10.77
CA ALA A 78 4.13 -4.28 10.95
C ALA A 78 3.94 -4.66 12.43
N GLN A 79 5.01 -4.76 13.21
CA GLN A 79 4.93 -5.01 14.66
C GLN A 79 4.25 -3.84 15.39
N LYS A 80 4.55 -2.59 15.00
CA LYS A 80 3.84 -1.40 15.53
C LYS A 80 2.35 -1.43 15.17
N LEU A 81 2.00 -1.84 13.95
CA LEU A 81 0.59 -2.00 13.55
C LEU A 81 -0.11 -3.06 14.41
N VAL A 82 0.53 -4.20 14.68
CA VAL A 82 0.01 -5.21 15.61
C VAL A 82 -0.22 -4.61 17.01
N HIS A 83 0.73 -3.81 17.50
CA HIS A 83 0.59 -3.14 18.79
C HIS A 83 -0.60 -2.16 18.81
N GLU A 84 -0.79 -1.35 17.78
CA GLU A 84 -1.95 -0.46 17.64
C GLU A 84 -3.28 -1.22 17.62
N ILE A 85 -3.34 -2.33 16.87
CA ILE A 85 -4.53 -3.19 16.84
C ILE A 85 -4.85 -3.72 18.24
N ASN A 86 -3.86 -4.18 18.98
CA ASN A 86 -4.01 -4.74 20.33
C ASN A 86 -4.49 -3.70 21.37
N LYS A 87 -4.27 -2.40 21.13
CA LYS A 87 -4.84 -1.33 21.97
C LYS A 87 -6.36 -1.20 21.81
N LEU A 88 -6.90 -1.59 20.66
CA LEU A 88 -8.30 -1.38 20.29
C LEU A 88 -9.17 -2.62 20.49
N THR A 89 -8.58 -3.81 20.45
CA THR A 89 -9.31 -5.07 20.57
C THR A 89 -8.43 -6.21 21.09
N THR A 90 -9.05 -7.17 21.76
CA THR A 90 -8.40 -8.44 22.14
C THR A 90 -8.57 -9.53 21.07
N HIS A 91 -9.24 -9.23 19.97
CA HIS A 91 -9.41 -10.18 18.87
C HIS A 91 -8.07 -10.44 18.17
N LYS A 92 -7.80 -11.70 17.85
CA LYS A 92 -6.61 -12.10 17.09
C LYS A 92 -6.67 -11.56 15.66
N ILE A 93 -5.54 -11.21 15.10
CA ILE A 93 -5.41 -10.97 13.67
C ILE A 93 -5.50 -12.33 12.96
N VAL A 94 -6.52 -12.50 12.13
CA VAL A 94 -6.81 -13.79 11.49
C VAL A 94 -6.45 -13.81 10.01
N ALA A 95 -6.34 -12.64 9.39
CA ALA A 95 -5.97 -12.54 7.98
C ALA A 95 -5.28 -11.22 7.64
N VAL A 96 -4.50 -11.27 6.56
CA VAL A 96 -4.01 -10.11 5.80
C VAL A 96 -4.47 -10.27 4.37
N ILE A 97 -5.06 -9.23 3.78
CA ILE A 97 -5.36 -9.16 2.35
C ILE A 97 -4.37 -8.19 1.72
N VAL A 98 -3.60 -8.64 0.75
CA VAL A 98 -2.58 -7.85 0.05
C VAL A 98 -3.22 -7.22 -1.17
N THR A 99 -3.16 -5.90 -1.30
CA THR A 99 -3.67 -5.19 -2.47
C THR A 99 -2.81 -5.42 -3.70
N HIS A 100 -1.49 -5.39 -3.53
CA HIS A 100 -0.49 -5.69 -4.55
C HIS A 100 0.89 -5.96 -3.90
N TYR A 101 1.85 -6.47 -4.66
CA TYR A 101 3.14 -6.94 -4.13
C TYR A 101 4.28 -5.92 -4.22
N HIS A 102 4.02 -4.61 -4.06
CA HIS A 102 5.11 -3.66 -3.86
C HIS A 102 5.71 -3.74 -2.46
N ALA A 103 6.99 -3.44 -2.37
CA ALA A 103 7.83 -3.61 -1.17
C ALA A 103 7.25 -2.96 0.08
N ASP A 104 6.72 -1.76 -0.05
CA ASP A 104 6.15 -0.98 1.04
C ASP A 104 4.78 -1.46 1.51
N HIS A 105 4.17 -2.42 0.81
CA HIS A 105 2.91 -3.09 1.20
C HIS A 105 3.12 -4.50 1.77
N ILE A 106 4.28 -5.14 1.51
CA ILE A 106 4.45 -6.57 1.77
C ILE A 106 5.57 -6.94 2.74
N TYR A 107 6.57 -6.10 3.00
CA TYR A 107 7.72 -6.52 3.79
C TYR A 107 7.39 -6.80 5.26
N GLY A 108 6.23 -6.35 5.75
CA GLY A 108 5.70 -6.70 7.06
C GLY A 108 4.96 -8.04 7.13
N LEU A 109 4.64 -8.70 6.00
CA LEU A 109 3.80 -9.92 5.96
C LEU A 109 4.31 -11.05 6.85
N GLN A 110 5.62 -11.22 6.96
CA GLN A 110 6.23 -12.24 7.81
C GLN A 110 5.82 -12.13 9.29
N VAL A 111 5.54 -10.91 9.78
CA VAL A 111 5.10 -10.68 11.17
C VAL A 111 3.72 -11.27 11.38
N PHE A 112 2.79 -10.99 10.48
CA PHE A 112 1.43 -11.53 10.55
C PHE A 112 1.39 -13.04 10.34
N LYS A 113 2.23 -13.56 9.45
CA LYS A 113 2.40 -15.01 9.24
C LYS A 113 2.84 -15.72 10.51
N LYS A 114 3.81 -15.16 11.24
CA LYS A 114 4.29 -15.68 12.55
C LYS A 114 3.18 -15.66 13.61
N LEU A 115 2.23 -14.72 13.53
CA LEU A 115 1.05 -14.68 14.43
C LEU A 115 -0.04 -15.67 14.03
N GLY A 116 0.12 -16.40 12.94
CA GLY A 116 -0.84 -17.39 12.43
C GLY A 116 -1.93 -16.82 11.54
N ALA A 117 -1.88 -15.53 11.18
CA ALA A 117 -2.78 -14.92 10.22
C ALA A 117 -2.62 -15.54 8.82
N LYS A 118 -3.72 -15.70 8.11
CA LYS A 118 -3.73 -16.19 6.73
C LYS A 118 -3.58 -15.06 5.75
N ILE A 119 -2.70 -15.20 4.79
CA ILE A 119 -2.41 -14.20 3.78
C ILE A 119 -3.20 -14.52 2.52
N TYR A 120 -3.92 -13.53 2.01
CA TYR A 120 -4.71 -13.58 0.78
C TYR A 120 -4.12 -12.57 -0.21
N ALA A 121 -3.90 -12.98 -1.46
CA ALA A 121 -3.40 -12.12 -2.52
C ALA A 121 -3.88 -12.59 -3.88
N GLN A 122 -3.81 -11.73 -4.88
CA GLN A 122 -4.13 -12.06 -6.26
C GLN A 122 -3.07 -13.03 -6.83
N GLU A 123 -3.51 -13.96 -7.67
CA GLU A 123 -2.68 -15.06 -8.17
C GLU A 123 -1.42 -14.62 -8.93
N LEU A 124 -1.49 -13.54 -9.73
CA LEU A 124 -0.34 -13.01 -10.47
C LEU A 124 0.78 -12.49 -9.56
N GLY A 125 0.50 -12.24 -8.28
CA GLY A 125 1.53 -11.93 -7.29
C GLY A 125 2.58 -13.03 -7.13
N LYS A 126 2.28 -14.27 -7.53
CA LYS A 126 3.27 -15.36 -7.61
C LYS A 126 4.40 -15.04 -8.58
N ASP A 127 4.08 -14.43 -9.71
CA ASP A 127 5.05 -14.11 -10.75
C ASP A 127 6.05 -13.08 -10.23
N TYR A 128 5.54 -12.03 -9.53
CA TYR A 128 6.40 -11.05 -8.86
C TYR A 128 7.29 -11.73 -7.81
N LEU A 129 6.72 -12.49 -6.87
CA LEU A 129 7.48 -13.14 -5.79
C LEU A 129 8.60 -14.05 -6.29
N ASN A 130 8.42 -14.70 -7.43
CA ASN A 130 9.39 -15.62 -8.05
C ASN A 130 10.38 -14.90 -8.97
N SER A 131 10.22 -13.59 -9.20
CA SER A 131 11.06 -12.83 -10.13
C SER A 131 12.42 -12.47 -9.53
N ASP A 132 13.40 -12.26 -10.40
CA ASP A 132 14.69 -11.67 -10.03
C ASP A 132 14.52 -10.23 -9.51
N THR A 133 13.58 -9.49 -10.07
CA THR A 133 13.25 -8.14 -9.66
C THR A 133 12.89 -8.06 -8.18
N ALA A 134 12.00 -8.95 -7.70
CA ALA A 134 11.61 -8.99 -6.29
C ALA A 134 12.80 -9.31 -5.37
N ARG A 135 13.64 -10.27 -5.77
CA ARG A 135 14.84 -10.65 -5.01
C ARG A 135 15.86 -9.49 -4.94
N GLN A 136 16.18 -8.90 -6.09
CA GLN A 136 17.11 -7.77 -6.16
C GLN A 136 16.60 -6.55 -5.39
N ARG A 137 15.29 -6.26 -5.45
CA ARG A 137 14.66 -5.19 -4.69
C ARG A 137 14.80 -5.42 -3.19
N LEU A 138 14.56 -6.65 -2.71
CA LEU A 138 14.73 -6.97 -1.30
C LEU A 138 16.18 -6.83 -0.86
N GLU A 139 17.15 -7.32 -1.62
CA GLU A 139 18.58 -7.18 -1.29
C GLU A 139 19.03 -5.72 -1.24
N ALA A 140 18.60 -4.89 -2.20
CA ALA A 140 18.83 -3.45 -2.15
C ALA A 140 18.18 -2.82 -0.91
N SER A 141 16.94 -3.19 -0.59
CA SER A 141 16.21 -2.68 0.58
C SER A 141 16.90 -3.03 1.90
N LYS A 142 17.58 -4.18 2.00
CA LYS A 142 18.38 -4.56 3.18
C LYS A 142 19.58 -3.64 3.43
N ILE A 143 20.05 -2.98 2.37
CA ILE A 143 21.12 -1.98 2.44
C ILE A 143 20.53 -0.61 2.75
N ASP A 144 19.54 -0.18 1.95
CA ASP A 144 19.01 1.18 1.96
C ASP A 144 18.19 1.49 3.22
N PHE A 145 17.53 0.49 3.79
CA PHE A 145 16.59 0.65 4.90
C PHE A 145 17.03 -0.05 6.19
N ALA A 146 18.32 -0.44 6.27
CA ALA A 146 18.86 -0.98 7.52
C ALA A 146 18.67 0.00 8.68
N PRO A 147 18.40 -0.50 9.90
CA PRO A 147 18.29 -1.91 10.31
C PRO A 147 16.87 -2.50 10.17
N TRP A 148 15.91 -1.75 9.68
CA TRP A 148 14.47 -2.07 9.68
C TRP A 148 14.10 -3.16 8.68
N ILE A 149 14.81 -3.19 7.55
CA ILE A 149 14.84 -4.29 6.59
C ILE A 149 16.26 -4.86 6.67
N ASN A 150 16.39 -6.13 6.97
CA ASN A 150 17.66 -6.79 7.27
C ASN A 150 17.68 -8.24 6.76
N GLN A 151 18.69 -9.03 7.12
CA GLN A 151 18.86 -10.40 6.66
C GLN A 151 17.73 -11.36 7.07
N GLU A 152 16.94 -11.00 8.09
CA GLU A 152 15.77 -11.78 8.51
C GLU A 152 14.50 -11.43 7.73
N THR A 153 14.54 -10.34 6.94
CA THR A 153 13.39 -9.92 6.10
C THR A 153 13.29 -10.83 4.89
N VAL A 154 12.11 -11.39 4.66
CA VAL A 154 11.84 -12.34 3.59
C VAL A 154 10.60 -11.97 2.79
N LEU A 155 10.61 -12.31 1.51
CA LEU A 155 9.41 -12.29 0.68
C LEU A 155 8.46 -13.38 1.17
N THR A 156 7.25 -12.99 1.57
CA THR A 156 6.29 -13.91 2.20
C THR A 156 5.15 -14.21 1.24
N PRO A 157 4.98 -15.47 0.80
CA PRO A 157 3.90 -15.85 -0.11
C PRO A 157 2.56 -15.90 0.61
N ALA A 158 1.48 -15.68 -0.16
CA ALA A 158 0.12 -15.87 0.32
C ALA A 158 -0.19 -17.34 0.63
N ASP A 159 -1.11 -17.55 1.59
CA ASP A 159 -1.71 -18.86 1.87
C ASP A 159 -2.83 -19.17 0.89
N TYR A 160 -3.55 -18.15 0.44
CA TYR A 160 -4.66 -18.23 -0.49
C TYR A 160 -4.48 -17.27 -1.65
N TRP A 161 -4.41 -17.83 -2.85
CA TRP A 161 -4.28 -17.09 -4.10
C TRP A 161 -5.65 -16.88 -4.72
N ILE A 162 -6.05 -15.61 -4.84
CA ILE A 162 -7.36 -15.19 -5.35
C ILE A 162 -7.30 -15.22 -6.88
N GLN A 163 -8.12 -16.05 -7.50
CA GLN A 163 -8.22 -16.21 -8.96
C GLN A 163 -9.40 -15.45 -9.55
N SER A 164 -10.46 -15.26 -8.76
CA SER A 164 -11.69 -14.60 -9.19
C SER A 164 -12.12 -13.55 -8.19
N GLU A 165 -12.80 -12.52 -8.69
CA GLU A 165 -13.48 -11.56 -7.82
C GLU A 165 -14.71 -12.16 -7.14
N GLY A 166 -15.11 -11.58 -6.04
CA GLY A 166 -16.31 -11.99 -5.34
C GLY A 166 -16.27 -11.76 -3.84
N LYS A 167 -17.35 -12.24 -3.21
CA LYS A 167 -17.51 -12.14 -1.76
C LYS A 167 -16.71 -13.22 -1.05
N ILE A 168 -15.92 -12.79 -0.07
CA ILE A 168 -15.17 -13.66 0.84
C ILE A 168 -15.59 -13.39 2.28
N LYS A 169 -15.71 -14.43 3.10
CA LYS A 169 -16.02 -14.31 4.52
C LYS A 169 -14.79 -14.64 5.34
N ILE A 170 -14.28 -13.65 6.09
CA ILE A 170 -13.08 -13.79 6.93
C ILE A 170 -13.41 -13.25 8.33
N GLY A 171 -13.05 -14.00 9.38
CA GLY A 171 -13.30 -13.59 10.77
C GLY A 171 -14.76 -13.30 11.10
N GLY A 172 -15.69 -13.81 10.31
CA GLY A 172 -17.14 -13.53 10.43
C GLY A 172 -17.58 -12.24 9.71
N GLY A 173 -16.65 -11.42 9.21
CA GLY A 173 -16.93 -10.26 8.35
C GLY A 173 -17.06 -10.66 6.88
N ASN A 174 -17.79 -9.84 6.11
CA ASN A 174 -17.92 -10.00 4.66
C ASN A 174 -17.04 -8.94 3.97
N PHE A 175 -16.25 -9.40 3.02
CA PHE A 175 -15.42 -8.56 2.15
C PHE A 175 -15.76 -8.86 0.71
N PHE A 176 -15.77 -7.86 -0.15
CA PHE A 176 -15.87 -8.07 -1.59
C PHE A 176 -14.52 -7.72 -2.22
N ILE A 177 -13.90 -8.70 -2.85
CA ILE A 177 -12.60 -8.56 -3.49
C ILE A 177 -12.82 -8.41 -4.98
N SER A 178 -12.26 -7.37 -5.58
CA SER A 178 -12.28 -7.15 -7.02
C SER A 178 -10.88 -7.15 -7.59
N LYS A 179 -10.69 -7.89 -8.66
CA LYS A 179 -9.49 -7.84 -9.50
C LYS A 179 -9.62 -6.64 -10.43
N VAL A 180 -8.67 -5.73 -10.37
CA VAL A 180 -8.72 -4.48 -11.14
C VAL A 180 -7.48 -4.27 -12.01
N GLY A 181 -6.43 -5.05 -11.81
CA GLY A 181 -5.26 -5.07 -12.68
C GLY A 181 -5.54 -5.70 -14.07
N PRO A 182 -4.61 -5.51 -15.04
CA PRO A 182 -3.40 -4.72 -14.89
C PRO A 182 -3.70 -3.22 -14.82
N ALA A 183 -3.11 -2.54 -13.83
CA ALA A 183 -3.23 -1.11 -13.61
C ALA A 183 -1.92 -0.55 -13.04
N HIS A 184 -1.85 -0.23 -11.72
CA HIS A 184 -0.60 0.12 -11.05
C HIS A 184 0.39 -1.08 -11.05
N THR A 185 -0.15 -2.29 -10.82
CA THR A 185 0.53 -3.57 -11.04
C THR A 185 -0.36 -4.54 -11.84
N ALA A 186 0.19 -5.70 -12.22
CA ALA A 186 -0.60 -6.74 -12.88
C ALA A 186 -1.63 -7.38 -11.94
N GLU A 187 -1.33 -7.41 -10.65
CA GLU A 187 -2.08 -8.13 -9.62
C GLU A 187 -2.93 -7.24 -8.70
N ASP A 188 -3.22 -6.02 -9.09
CA ASP A 188 -4.00 -5.11 -8.25
C ASP A 188 -5.34 -5.67 -7.81
N LEU A 189 -5.59 -5.58 -6.51
CA LEU A 189 -6.86 -5.86 -5.87
C LEU A 189 -7.41 -4.62 -5.17
N MET A 190 -8.73 -4.51 -5.15
CA MET A 190 -9.42 -3.66 -4.19
C MET A 190 -10.28 -4.48 -3.24
N VAL A 191 -10.46 -3.99 -2.02
CA VAL A 191 -11.16 -4.66 -0.94
C VAL A 191 -12.28 -3.78 -0.43
N TYR A 192 -13.52 -4.16 -0.72
CA TYR A 192 -14.69 -3.43 -0.24
C TYR A 192 -15.28 -4.09 1.02
N VAL A 193 -15.61 -3.26 2.01
CA VAL A 193 -16.25 -3.64 3.27
C VAL A 193 -17.70 -3.16 3.24
N PRO A 194 -18.66 -3.99 2.77
CA PRO A 194 -20.03 -3.56 2.51
C PRO A 194 -20.76 -3.05 3.74
N SER A 195 -20.46 -3.60 4.92
CA SER A 195 -21.10 -3.20 6.19
C SER A 195 -20.78 -1.77 6.62
N GLU A 196 -19.71 -1.19 6.10
CA GLU A 196 -19.20 0.11 6.51
C GLU A 196 -19.02 1.09 5.34
N ASP A 197 -19.28 0.62 4.12
CA ASP A 197 -19.14 1.37 2.88
C ASP A 197 -17.74 1.97 2.71
N VAL A 198 -16.72 1.17 3.04
CA VAL A 198 -15.30 1.51 2.95
C VAL A 198 -14.64 0.65 1.89
N LEU A 199 -13.86 1.29 1.01
CA LEU A 199 -13.10 0.63 -0.04
C LEU A 199 -11.60 0.90 0.15
N PHE A 200 -10.82 -0.16 0.32
CA PHE A 200 -9.37 -0.12 0.22
C PHE A 200 -8.97 -0.31 -1.24
N VAL A 201 -8.19 0.60 -1.77
CA VAL A 201 -7.88 0.63 -3.22
C VAL A 201 -6.39 0.43 -3.52
N GLY A 202 -5.54 0.27 -2.50
CA GLY A 202 -4.10 0.21 -2.71
C GLY A 202 -3.60 1.41 -3.52
N ASP A 203 -2.62 1.18 -4.37
CA ASP A 203 -1.97 2.21 -5.18
C ASP A 203 -2.73 2.57 -6.46
N LEU A 204 -4.02 2.20 -6.55
CA LEU A 204 -4.90 2.67 -7.60
C LEU A 204 -5.29 4.15 -7.42
N VAL A 205 -5.30 4.65 -6.19
CA VAL A 205 -5.56 6.06 -5.87
C VAL A 205 -4.47 6.59 -4.96
N PHE A 206 -3.94 7.76 -5.31
CA PHE A 206 -2.96 8.51 -4.51
C PHE A 206 -3.58 9.82 -4.04
N LYS A 207 -3.32 10.21 -2.80
CA LYS A 207 -3.82 11.46 -2.24
C LYS A 207 -2.71 12.32 -1.67
N GLY A 208 -2.69 13.60 -2.09
CA GLY A 208 -1.76 14.58 -1.57
C GLY A 208 -0.30 14.41 -2.00
N ARG A 209 -0.04 13.64 -3.05
CA ARG A 209 1.29 13.44 -3.67
C ARG A 209 1.14 13.00 -5.13
N ILE A 210 2.23 13.11 -5.89
CA ILE A 210 2.29 12.52 -7.23
C ILE A 210 2.16 11.00 -7.15
N PRO A 211 1.30 10.36 -7.96
CA PRO A 211 1.25 8.91 -8.12
C PRO A 211 2.62 8.34 -8.54
N PHE A 212 2.90 7.12 -8.10
CA PHE A 212 4.02 6.36 -8.63
C PHE A 212 3.52 5.44 -9.75
N VAL A 213 3.91 5.75 -10.99
CA VAL A 213 3.44 5.00 -12.16
C VAL A 213 4.31 3.77 -12.40
N GLY A 214 5.63 3.87 -12.25
CA GLY A 214 6.52 2.74 -12.47
C GLY A 214 6.28 2.07 -13.82
N ASN A 215 6.20 0.74 -13.84
CA ASN A 215 5.90 -0.07 -15.02
C ASN A 215 4.39 -0.38 -15.15
N ALA A 216 3.53 0.53 -14.70
CA ALA A 216 2.08 0.36 -14.73
C ALA A 216 1.53 0.29 -16.16
N ASP A 217 0.42 -0.41 -16.32
CA ASP A 217 -0.45 -0.23 -17.47
C ASP A 217 -1.32 1.01 -17.25
N SER A 218 -0.82 2.17 -17.69
CA SER A 218 -1.52 3.44 -17.49
C SER A 218 -2.91 3.48 -18.14
N LYS A 219 -3.12 2.75 -19.24
CA LYS A 219 -4.41 2.63 -19.94
C LYS A 219 -5.39 1.73 -19.16
N GLY A 220 -4.93 0.56 -18.72
CA GLY A 220 -5.70 -0.33 -17.86
C GLY A 220 -6.03 0.32 -16.51
N TRP A 221 -5.13 1.16 -16.00
CA TRP A 221 -5.34 1.90 -14.76
C TRP A 221 -6.50 2.90 -14.86
N LEU A 222 -6.63 3.62 -15.98
CA LEU A 222 -7.79 4.47 -16.23
C LEU A 222 -9.11 3.68 -16.18
N VAL A 223 -9.15 2.48 -16.78
CA VAL A 223 -10.32 1.60 -16.73
C VAL A 223 -10.61 1.16 -15.29
N SER A 224 -9.58 0.91 -14.49
CA SER A 224 -9.72 0.52 -13.08
C SER A 224 -10.27 1.66 -12.22
N LEU A 225 -9.84 2.90 -12.48
CA LEU A 225 -10.39 4.09 -11.81
C LEU A 225 -11.88 4.30 -12.15
N ASP A 226 -12.29 4.03 -13.38
CA ASP A 226 -13.72 4.07 -13.77
C ASP A 226 -14.53 3.01 -13.01
N LYS A 227 -13.99 1.81 -12.83
CA LYS A 227 -14.64 0.76 -12.00
C LYS A 227 -14.79 1.20 -10.55
N ILE A 228 -13.76 1.83 -9.96
CA ILE A 228 -13.81 2.36 -8.60
C ILE A 228 -14.90 3.44 -8.48
N SER A 229 -14.94 4.38 -9.43
CA SER A 229 -15.95 5.45 -9.47
C SER A 229 -17.38 4.90 -9.59
N ALA A 230 -17.58 3.83 -10.37
CA ALA A 230 -18.89 3.19 -10.54
C ALA A 230 -19.42 2.52 -9.26
N LEU A 231 -18.56 2.09 -8.36
CA LEU A 231 -18.95 1.52 -7.05
C LEU A 231 -19.51 2.57 -6.10
N LYS A 232 -19.19 3.85 -6.29
CA LYS A 232 -19.60 4.97 -5.45
C LYS A 232 -19.38 4.71 -3.95
N PRO A 233 -18.19 4.28 -3.52
CA PRO A 233 -17.92 4.03 -2.10
C PRO A 233 -18.04 5.33 -1.32
N LYS A 234 -18.49 5.23 -0.07
CA LYS A 234 -18.59 6.39 0.81
C LYS A 234 -17.22 6.88 1.29
N ILE A 235 -16.31 5.95 1.52
CA ILE A 235 -14.95 6.22 1.98
C ILE A 235 -13.98 5.37 1.16
N ILE A 236 -12.88 5.99 0.72
CA ILE A 236 -11.73 5.28 0.15
C ILE A 236 -10.53 5.39 1.10
N ILE A 237 -9.81 4.28 1.27
CA ILE A 237 -8.48 4.24 1.87
C ILE A 237 -7.48 3.95 0.75
N PRO A 238 -6.70 4.95 0.32
CA PRO A 238 -5.69 4.79 -0.72
C PRO A 238 -4.46 4.07 -0.20
N GLY A 239 -3.58 3.61 -1.07
CA GLY A 239 -2.29 3.07 -0.69
C GLY A 239 -1.34 4.11 -0.11
N HIS A 240 -1.51 5.39 -0.49
CA HIS A 240 -0.72 6.50 0.01
C HIS A 240 -1.57 7.75 0.24
N GLY A 241 -1.31 8.45 1.36
CA GLY A 241 -1.98 9.68 1.74
C GLY A 241 -3.16 9.48 2.67
N ALA A 242 -3.92 10.54 2.94
CA ALA A 242 -5.06 10.47 3.85
C ALA A 242 -6.22 9.66 3.27
N TYR A 243 -7.06 9.06 4.12
CA TYR A 243 -8.33 8.50 3.64
C TYR A 243 -9.20 9.57 2.97
N SER A 244 -10.08 9.14 2.08
CA SER A 244 -10.95 10.03 1.33
C SER A 244 -12.41 9.88 1.75
N PRO A 245 -13.01 10.91 2.39
CA PRO A 245 -14.45 11.00 2.59
C PRO A 245 -15.18 11.60 1.37
N ASP A 246 -14.43 12.08 0.37
CA ASP A 246 -14.90 12.52 -0.94
C ASP A 246 -14.12 11.80 -2.04
N PRO A 247 -14.45 10.51 -2.30
CA PRO A 247 -13.73 9.68 -3.25
C PRO A 247 -13.65 10.21 -4.66
N VAL A 248 -14.68 10.92 -5.12
CA VAL A 248 -14.76 11.42 -6.50
C VAL A 248 -13.59 12.33 -6.82
N HIS A 249 -13.31 13.30 -5.95
CA HIS A 249 -12.21 14.25 -6.16
C HIS A 249 -10.84 13.56 -6.23
N ASP A 250 -10.56 12.63 -5.32
CA ASP A 250 -9.25 11.98 -5.25
C ASP A 250 -9.04 10.97 -6.39
N ILE A 251 -10.11 10.30 -6.85
CA ILE A 251 -10.07 9.45 -8.04
C ILE A 251 -9.79 10.30 -9.28
N GLU A 252 -10.52 11.40 -9.46
CA GLU A 252 -10.34 12.29 -10.61
C GLU A 252 -8.95 12.94 -10.63
N PHE A 253 -8.35 13.24 -9.48
CA PHE A 253 -6.96 13.70 -9.42
C PHE A 253 -5.99 12.66 -10.00
N THR A 254 -6.06 11.41 -9.52
CA THR A 254 -5.18 10.33 -10.03
C THR A 254 -5.42 10.08 -11.53
N LYS A 255 -6.69 10.09 -11.95
CA LYS A 255 -7.11 9.91 -13.34
C LYS A 255 -6.60 11.05 -14.22
N GLY A 256 -6.76 12.29 -13.79
CA GLY A 256 -6.30 13.49 -14.50
C GLY A 256 -4.78 13.47 -14.71
N TYR A 257 -4.01 13.10 -13.68
CA TYR A 257 -2.56 12.97 -13.80
C TYR A 257 -2.16 11.90 -14.83
N LEU A 258 -2.80 10.72 -14.83
CA LEU A 258 -2.51 9.67 -15.81
C LEU A 258 -2.87 10.10 -17.25
N ILE A 259 -4.02 10.75 -17.43
CA ILE A 259 -4.43 11.32 -18.72
C ILE A 259 -3.39 12.34 -19.17
N TYR A 260 -3.00 13.27 -18.29
CA TYR A 260 -2.02 14.30 -18.60
C TYR A 260 -0.67 13.72 -19.06
N LEU A 261 -0.19 12.67 -18.37
CA LEU A 261 1.03 11.96 -18.78
C LEU A 261 0.88 11.34 -20.18
N ARG A 262 -0.24 10.66 -20.43
CA ARG A 262 -0.50 10.01 -21.72
C ARG A 262 -0.64 11.02 -22.86
N ASP A 263 -1.35 12.10 -22.63
CA ASP A 263 -1.56 13.15 -23.65
C ASP A 263 -0.24 13.89 -23.93
N SER A 264 0.51 14.26 -22.89
CA SER A 264 1.77 14.99 -23.03
C SER A 264 2.87 14.18 -23.72
N MET A 265 2.93 12.89 -23.49
CA MET A 265 3.97 12.01 -24.03
C MET A 265 3.54 11.25 -25.30
N GLY A 266 2.22 11.19 -25.59
CA GLY A 266 1.66 10.26 -26.53
C GLY A 266 2.11 10.48 -27.98
N ASP A 267 2.05 11.70 -28.49
CA ASP A 267 2.43 11.99 -29.89
C ASP A 267 3.93 11.75 -30.10
N ALA A 268 4.76 12.23 -29.16
CA ALA A 268 6.19 12.02 -29.23
C ALA A 268 6.57 10.53 -29.17
N ALA A 269 5.88 9.75 -28.33
CA ALA A 269 6.10 8.31 -28.25
C ALA A 269 5.77 7.60 -29.57
N ARG A 270 4.63 7.91 -30.17
CA ARG A 270 4.21 7.32 -31.48
C ARG A 270 5.13 7.71 -32.62
N ASN A 271 5.64 8.94 -32.61
CA ASN A 271 6.54 9.46 -33.64
C ASN A 271 8.01 9.09 -33.38
N MET A 272 8.34 8.47 -32.24
CA MET A 272 9.70 8.20 -31.78
C MET A 272 10.55 9.49 -31.63
N ASP A 273 9.91 10.59 -31.26
CA ASP A 273 10.59 11.85 -30.97
C ASP A 273 11.37 11.76 -29.65
N SER A 274 12.32 12.67 -29.42
CA SER A 274 13.12 12.70 -28.20
C SER A 274 12.25 12.90 -26.96
N PHE A 275 12.30 11.95 -26.03
CA PHE A 275 11.62 12.07 -24.73
C PHE A 275 12.08 13.32 -23.96
N ASP A 276 13.40 13.59 -23.94
CA ASP A 276 13.96 14.71 -23.20
C ASP A 276 13.45 16.06 -23.72
N ASP A 277 13.34 16.18 -25.04
CA ASP A 277 12.82 17.40 -25.68
C ASP A 277 11.34 17.64 -25.37
N VAL A 278 10.54 16.58 -25.39
CA VAL A 278 9.10 16.69 -25.11
C VAL A 278 8.88 16.94 -23.62
N TYR A 279 9.58 16.23 -22.74
CA TYR A 279 9.47 16.42 -21.31
C TYR A 279 9.84 17.86 -20.88
N ALA A 280 10.91 18.40 -21.47
CA ALA A 280 11.37 19.78 -21.19
C ALA A 280 10.41 20.85 -21.65
N LYS A 281 9.59 20.58 -22.68
CA LYS A 281 8.60 21.51 -23.23
C LYS A 281 7.21 21.39 -22.59
N THR A 282 6.96 20.31 -21.84
CA THR A 282 5.69 20.06 -21.17
C THR A 282 5.50 21.03 -20.01
N ASP A 283 4.32 21.60 -19.88
CA ASP A 283 3.96 22.47 -18.76
C ASP A 283 3.60 21.62 -17.54
N TRP A 284 4.44 21.59 -16.53
CA TRP A 284 4.23 20.84 -15.29
C TRP A 284 3.68 21.70 -14.14
N SER A 285 3.26 22.94 -14.41
CA SER A 285 2.83 23.92 -13.38
C SER A 285 1.72 23.41 -12.44
N GLU A 286 0.84 22.56 -12.93
CA GLU A 286 -0.24 21.94 -12.14
C GLU A 286 0.29 20.94 -11.10
N TYR A 287 1.41 20.28 -11.40
CA TYR A 287 1.91 19.15 -10.59
C TYR A 287 3.23 19.44 -9.87
N GLU A 288 4.03 20.43 -10.33
CA GLU A 288 5.40 20.65 -9.85
C GLU A 288 5.51 21.02 -8.36
N GLY A 289 4.44 21.57 -7.78
CA GLY A 289 4.33 21.90 -6.36
C GLY A 289 3.97 20.71 -5.46
N MET A 290 3.63 19.56 -6.04
CA MET A 290 3.20 18.41 -5.26
C MET A 290 4.35 17.62 -4.65
N PRO A 291 4.14 17.02 -3.46
CA PRO A 291 5.11 16.07 -2.89
C PRO A 291 5.51 15.00 -3.91
N LEU A 292 6.79 14.68 -3.92
CA LEU A 292 7.45 13.69 -4.78
C LEU A 292 7.47 14.02 -6.28
N PHE A 293 7.05 15.21 -6.71
CA PHE A 293 7.13 15.58 -8.13
C PHE A 293 8.56 15.43 -8.67
N ARG A 294 9.55 16.05 -8.00
CA ARG A 294 10.93 16.02 -8.46
C ARG A 294 11.55 14.62 -8.53
N SER A 295 11.09 13.71 -7.68
CA SER A 295 11.64 12.35 -7.61
C SER A 295 10.90 11.32 -8.47
N ALA A 296 9.64 11.58 -8.82
CA ALA A 296 8.82 10.58 -9.51
C ALA A 296 8.37 11.03 -10.92
N ASN A 297 8.06 12.31 -11.14
CA ASN A 297 7.36 12.74 -12.35
C ASN A 297 8.09 12.42 -13.65
N ARG A 298 9.42 12.68 -13.71
CA ARG A 298 10.17 12.40 -14.94
C ARG A 298 10.22 10.90 -15.26
N MET A 299 10.36 10.06 -14.24
CA MET A 299 10.34 8.60 -14.40
C MET A 299 8.94 8.13 -14.81
N ASN A 300 7.88 8.66 -14.20
CA ASN A 300 6.50 8.36 -14.58
C ASN A 300 6.23 8.70 -16.05
N ALA A 301 6.61 9.91 -16.48
CA ALA A 301 6.46 10.36 -17.85
C ALA A 301 7.24 9.47 -18.84
N TYR A 302 8.48 9.08 -18.47
CA TYR A 302 9.30 8.21 -19.29
C TYR A 302 8.72 6.81 -19.44
N ASN A 303 8.22 6.23 -18.36
CA ASN A 303 7.61 4.92 -18.40
C ASN A 303 6.30 4.90 -19.20
N VAL A 304 5.49 5.97 -19.10
CA VAL A 304 4.29 6.13 -19.94
C VAL A 304 4.69 6.30 -21.42
N TYR A 305 5.73 7.10 -21.71
CA TYR A 305 6.26 7.25 -23.06
C TYR A 305 6.66 5.90 -23.66
N LEU A 306 7.44 5.09 -22.92
CA LEU A 306 7.84 3.74 -23.38
C LEU A 306 6.65 2.78 -23.54
N SER A 307 5.68 2.84 -22.63
CA SER A 307 4.46 2.03 -22.72
C SER A 307 3.68 2.32 -24.00
N ILE A 308 3.53 3.61 -24.36
CA ILE A 308 2.80 4.01 -25.58
C ILE A 308 3.56 3.57 -26.85
N GLN A 309 4.88 3.55 -26.85
CA GLN A 309 5.66 3.03 -27.98
C GLN A 309 5.39 1.54 -28.27
N SER A 310 4.95 0.80 -27.25
CA SER A 310 4.67 -0.64 -27.35
C SER A 310 3.19 -0.98 -27.59
N GLU A 311 2.31 0.01 -27.59
CA GLU A 311 0.87 -0.13 -27.92
C GLU A 311 0.64 -0.22 -29.45
#